data_b9566264d9f776e9299bfa1a97e86919
#
_entry.id   b9566264d9f776e9299bfa1a97e86919
#
_cell.length_a   1.000
_cell.length_b   1.000
_cell.length_c   1.000
_cell.angle_alpha   90.00
_cell.angle_beta   90.00
_cell.angle_gamma   90.00
#
_symmetry.space_group_name_H-M   'P 1'
#
loop_
_entity.id
_entity.type
_entity.pdbx_description
1 polymer ?
#
loop_
_entity_poly.entity_id
_entity_poly.type
_entity_poly.pdbx_seq_one_letter_code
_entity_poly.pdbx_strand_id
1 'polypeptide(L)'
;MTARLPNGTFTYDFTQTTNRECGDCQTCCRIMPVEEINKPANQRCQHQKSGLGCKIYPKRPMSCRIWSCMWLRGEGTNDLPRPDRSHYVIDSFPDTIFLSTTTPKGHEKIPMVCVQVWVDPRYPDAWDEPRLKKYLDGRGMPVIIRYGNDTGFVLFPPSVVGRDEWVRHESTPQPRSFEFDKHLLTER
;
A
#
# COMPACT_ATOMS: atom_id res chain seq x y z
N MET A 1 -2.87 15.90 7.54
CA MET A 1 -3.83 16.81 6.89
C MET A 1 -3.54 16.84 5.40
N THR A 2 -4.53 16.55 4.56
CA THR A 2 -4.40 16.69 3.10
C THR A 2 -4.72 18.13 2.75
N ALA A 3 -3.74 18.88 2.28
CA ALA A 3 -3.99 20.21 1.72
C ALA A 3 -4.39 20.05 0.25
N ARG A 4 -5.57 20.55 -0.11
CA ARG A 4 -6.04 20.62 -1.50
C ARG A 4 -5.51 21.90 -2.12
N LEU A 5 -4.66 21.79 -3.14
CA LEU A 5 -4.24 22.95 -3.92
C LEU A 5 -5.41 23.47 -4.79
N PRO A 6 -5.39 24.77 -5.16
CA PRO A 6 -6.45 25.39 -5.96
C PRO A 6 -6.68 24.74 -7.33
N ASN A 7 -5.69 23.99 -7.85
CA ASN A 7 -5.74 23.25 -9.11
C ASN A 7 -6.29 21.81 -8.97
N GLY A 8 -6.77 21.44 -7.78
CA GLY A 8 -7.28 20.09 -7.51
C GLY A 8 -6.22 19.02 -7.22
N THR A 9 -4.93 19.38 -7.24
CA THR A 9 -3.83 18.46 -6.92
C THR A 9 -3.77 18.23 -5.41
N PHE A 10 -3.62 16.99 -4.99
CA PHE A 10 -3.40 16.66 -3.58
C PHE A 10 -1.90 16.77 -3.27
N THR A 11 -1.55 17.58 -2.30
CA THR A 11 -0.21 17.56 -1.70
C THR A 11 -0.23 16.63 -0.51
N TYR A 12 0.64 15.62 -0.53
CA TYR A 12 0.88 14.79 0.64
C TYR A 12 1.89 15.50 1.54
N ASP A 13 1.47 15.77 2.76
CA ASP A 13 2.41 16.19 3.80
C ASP A 13 3.18 14.95 4.26
N PHE A 14 4.46 14.90 3.91
CA PHE A 14 5.38 13.82 4.29
C PHE A 14 6.02 14.03 5.66
N THR A 15 5.56 15.00 6.44
CA THR A 15 6.07 15.20 7.79
C THR A 15 5.74 14.00 8.68
N GLN A 16 6.76 13.50 9.33
CA GLN A 16 6.61 12.45 10.33
C GLN A 16 5.93 13.05 11.57
N THR A 17 4.77 12.52 11.93
CA THR A 17 3.97 13.02 13.06
C THR A 17 4.22 12.25 14.36
N THR A 18 5.18 11.33 14.38
CA THR A 18 5.46 10.46 15.51
C THR A 18 6.94 10.44 15.87
N ASN A 19 7.25 10.02 17.09
CA ASN A 19 8.63 9.73 17.54
C ASN A 19 9.09 8.32 17.12
N ARG A 20 8.47 7.71 16.09
CA ARG A 20 8.83 6.40 15.60
C ARG A 20 10.04 6.49 14.68
N GLU A 21 10.92 5.50 14.77
CA GLU A 21 12.12 5.39 13.95
C GLU A 21 12.17 4.05 13.25
N CYS A 22 12.78 4.01 12.06
CA CYS A 22 13.08 2.75 11.37
C CYS A 22 13.93 1.83 12.24
N GLY A 23 14.96 2.40 12.90
CA GLY A 23 15.88 1.63 13.74
C GLY A 23 16.46 0.43 13.00
N ASP A 24 16.28 -0.74 13.59
CA ASP A 24 16.68 -2.05 13.05
C ASP A 24 15.61 -2.71 12.15
N CYS A 25 14.44 -2.09 11.99
CA CYS A 25 13.42 -2.55 11.04
C CYS A 25 13.95 -2.51 9.61
N GLN A 26 13.83 -3.60 8.90
CA GLN A 26 14.39 -3.79 7.56
C GLN A 26 13.38 -4.37 6.57
N THR A 27 12.10 -4.39 6.91
CA THR A 27 11.09 -5.06 6.10
C THR A 27 10.97 -4.44 4.72
N CYS A 28 10.81 -3.11 4.59
CA CYS A 28 10.78 -2.44 3.29
C CYS A 28 12.08 -2.67 2.47
N CYS A 29 13.25 -2.71 3.13
CA CYS A 29 14.54 -2.99 2.48
C CYS A 29 14.61 -4.42 1.91
N ARG A 30 13.74 -5.32 2.34
CA ARG A 30 13.68 -6.70 1.88
C ARG A 30 12.59 -6.91 0.84
N ILE A 31 11.36 -6.45 1.12
CA ILE A 31 10.20 -6.82 0.31
C ILE A 31 9.90 -5.83 -0.82
N MET A 32 10.15 -4.54 -0.64
CA MET A 32 9.79 -3.53 -1.65
C MET A 32 10.89 -3.35 -2.70
N PRO A 33 10.54 -3.10 -3.97
CA PRO A 33 11.51 -2.76 -5.01
C PRO A 33 12.12 -1.37 -4.78
N VAL A 34 13.31 -1.14 -5.32
CA VAL A 34 13.96 0.19 -5.39
C VAL A 34 14.62 0.31 -6.75
N GLU A 35 13.92 0.88 -7.70
CA GLU A 35 14.33 0.98 -9.11
C GLU A 35 15.66 1.74 -9.28
N GLU A 36 15.86 2.80 -8.52
CA GLU A 36 17.04 3.65 -8.56
C GLU A 36 18.38 2.90 -8.36
N ILE A 37 18.33 1.75 -7.70
CA ILE A 37 19.48 0.88 -7.47
C ILE A 37 19.27 -0.53 -8.03
N ASN A 38 18.33 -0.69 -8.96
CA ASN A 38 17.97 -1.98 -9.58
C ASN A 38 17.70 -3.10 -8.56
N LYS A 39 17.10 -2.76 -7.42
CA LYS A 39 16.72 -3.73 -6.41
C LYS A 39 15.30 -4.22 -6.70
N PRO A 40 15.11 -5.48 -7.07
CA PRO A 40 13.78 -6.04 -7.27
C PRO A 40 13.03 -6.25 -5.93
N ALA A 41 11.73 -6.50 -6.01
CA ALA A 41 10.95 -6.93 -4.87
C ALA A 41 11.48 -8.25 -4.30
N ASN A 42 11.28 -8.47 -3.00
CA ASN A 42 11.66 -9.68 -2.26
C ASN A 42 13.15 -10.04 -2.27
N GLN A 43 13.98 -9.13 -2.70
CA GLN A 43 15.43 -9.26 -2.56
C GLN A 43 15.96 -8.31 -1.49
N ARG A 44 16.93 -8.79 -0.75
CA ARG A 44 17.60 -7.99 0.28
C ARG A 44 18.39 -6.86 -0.38
N CYS A 45 18.19 -5.64 0.12
CA CYS A 45 18.99 -4.49 -0.33
C CYS A 45 20.48 -4.71 -0.03
N GLN A 46 21.35 -4.41 -0.99
CA GLN A 46 22.81 -4.51 -0.82
C GLN A 46 23.35 -3.60 0.30
N HIS A 47 22.64 -2.54 0.60
CA HIS A 47 23.00 -1.59 1.67
C HIS A 47 22.41 -1.95 3.03
N GLN A 48 21.66 -3.04 3.12
CA GLN A 48 21.10 -3.51 4.38
C GLN A 48 22.19 -4.16 5.25
N LYS A 49 22.27 -3.76 6.51
CA LYS A 49 23.08 -4.41 7.54
C LYS A 49 22.15 -5.09 8.55
N SER A 50 22.25 -6.41 8.66
CA SER A 50 21.37 -7.20 9.53
C SER A 50 21.39 -6.67 10.96
N GLY A 51 20.21 -6.45 11.54
CA GLY A 51 20.03 -5.93 12.89
C GLY A 51 20.45 -4.46 13.12
N LEU A 52 20.94 -3.76 12.08
CA LEU A 52 21.46 -2.40 12.21
C LEU A 52 20.86 -1.39 11.21
N GLY A 53 19.94 -1.85 10.33
CA GLY A 53 19.29 -0.96 9.37
C GLY A 53 20.10 -0.74 8.07
N CYS A 54 20.11 0.49 7.57
CA CYS A 54 20.74 0.86 6.30
C CYS A 54 22.17 1.39 6.54
N LYS A 55 23.16 0.78 5.87
CA LYS A 55 24.58 1.21 5.95
C LYS A 55 24.81 2.64 5.44
N ILE A 56 23.99 3.09 4.50
CA ILE A 56 24.11 4.39 3.83
C ILE A 56 22.94 5.31 4.19
N TYR A 57 22.38 5.19 5.40
CA TYR A 57 21.16 5.90 5.79
C TYR A 57 21.15 7.40 5.42
N PRO A 58 22.20 8.19 5.67
CA PRO A 58 22.24 9.62 5.27
C PRO A 58 22.35 9.83 3.76
N LYS A 59 22.86 8.83 3.02
CA LYS A 59 23.09 8.89 1.57
C LYS A 59 22.20 7.89 0.81
N ARG A 60 21.02 7.60 1.34
CA ARG A 60 20.06 6.70 0.69
C ARG A 60 19.66 7.22 -0.69
N PRO A 61 19.27 6.33 -1.63
CA PRO A 61 18.59 6.71 -2.87
C PRO A 61 17.45 7.71 -2.62
N MET A 62 17.17 8.57 -3.58
CA MET A 62 16.14 9.60 -3.42
C MET A 62 14.78 8.96 -3.06
N SER A 63 14.41 7.89 -3.77
CA SER A 63 13.21 7.11 -3.48
C SER A 63 13.12 6.67 -2.00
N CYS A 64 14.22 6.20 -1.42
CA CYS A 64 14.27 5.82 0.00
C CYS A 64 14.30 7.02 0.97
N ARG A 65 14.58 8.24 0.49
CA ARG A 65 14.61 9.45 1.34
C ARG A 65 13.25 10.12 1.42
N ILE A 66 12.54 10.17 0.30
CA ILE A 66 11.22 10.81 0.23
C ILE A 66 10.09 9.88 0.67
N TRP A 67 10.33 8.57 0.68
CA TRP A 67 9.32 7.57 1.05
C TRP A 67 9.49 7.11 2.51
N SER A 68 8.37 6.88 3.16
CA SER A 68 8.28 6.21 4.46
C SER A 68 7.03 5.35 4.54
N CYS A 69 7.05 4.26 5.30
CA CYS A 69 5.85 3.47 5.51
C CYS A 69 4.84 4.18 6.42
N MET A 70 3.56 3.84 6.29
CA MET A 70 2.49 4.44 7.11
C MET A 70 2.71 4.22 8.60
N TRP A 71 3.29 3.08 9.01
CA TRP A 71 3.64 2.86 10.41
C TRP A 71 4.59 3.95 10.93
N LEU A 72 5.65 4.28 10.16
CA LEU A 72 6.63 5.32 10.55
C LEU A 72 5.99 6.71 10.57
N ARG A 73 5.06 7.00 9.66
CA ARG A 73 4.29 8.25 9.62
C ARG A 73 3.32 8.41 10.79
N GLY A 74 2.78 7.29 11.29
CA GLY A 74 1.93 7.25 12.47
C GLY A 74 0.45 7.53 12.24
N GLU A 75 0.03 7.93 11.05
CA GLU A 75 -1.36 8.27 10.77
C GLU A 75 -2.31 7.07 10.90
N GLY A 76 -3.08 7.02 11.98
CA GLY A 76 -4.06 5.96 12.26
C GLY A 76 -3.45 4.59 12.51
N THR A 77 -2.13 4.49 12.69
CA THR A 77 -1.41 3.21 12.83
C THR A 77 -0.96 2.91 14.26
N ASN A 78 -1.57 3.56 15.26
CA ASN A 78 -1.14 3.43 16.66
C ASN A 78 -1.20 1.98 17.16
N ASP A 79 -2.22 1.24 16.74
CA ASP A 79 -2.44 -0.15 17.15
C ASP A 79 -1.65 -1.16 16.28
N LEU A 80 -1.02 -0.71 15.19
CA LEU A 80 -0.31 -1.60 14.28
C LEU A 80 1.10 -1.91 14.79
N PRO A 81 1.53 -3.18 14.72
CA PRO A 81 2.90 -3.54 15.02
C PRO A 81 3.86 -2.97 13.98
N ARG A 82 5.13 -2.80 14.39
CA ARG A 82 6.19 -2.41 13.45
C ARG A 82 6.33 -3.46 12.33
N PRO A 83 6.64 -3.05 11.09
CA PRO A 83 6.64 -3.94 9.92
C PRO A 83 7.49 -5.21 10.04
N ASP A 84 8.55 -5.19 10.82
CA ASP A 84 9.38 -6.38 11.07
C ASP A 84 8.69 -7.44 11.97
N ARG A 85 7.66 -7.04 12.70
CA ARG A 85 6.82 -7.92 13.54
C ARG A 85 5.51 -8.30 12.87
N SER A 86 4.97 -7.41 12.04
CA SER A 86 3.71 -7.64 11.34
C SER A 86 3.90 -8.35 9.99
N HIS A 87 5.12 -8.38 9.45
CA HIS A 87 5.47 -8.97 8.16
C HIS A 87 4.79 -8.33 6.95
N TYR A 88 4.28 -7.10 7.10
CA TYR A 88 3.75 -6.28 6.02
C TYR A 88 4.22 -4.82 6.14
N VAL A 89 4.14 -4.12 5.03
CA VAL A 89 4.42 -2.68 4.94
C VAL A 89 3.23 -2.00 4.27
N ILE A 90 2.60 -1.06 4.95
CA ILE A 90 1.58 -0.21 4.33
C ILE A 90 2.31 0.93 3.64
N ASP A 91 2.08 1.09 2.33
CA ASP A 91 2.68 2.15 1.55
C ASP A 91 2.06 3.50 1.91
N SER A 92 2.88 4.53 2.00
CA SER A 92 2.42 5.89 2.23
C SER A 92 1.98 6.60 0.96
N PHE A 93 2.38 6.10 -0.21
CA PHE A 93 1.88 6.61 -1.49
C PHE A 93 0.61 5.86 -1.87
N PRO A 94 -0.50 6.56 -2.02
CA PRO A 94 -1.70 5.95 -2.56
C PRO A 94 -1.49 5.63 -4.03
N ASP A 95 -2.16 4.58 -4.48
CA ASP A 95 -2.31 4.29 -5.89
C ASP A 95 -3.74 4.63 -6.33
N THR A 96 -4.02 4.53 -7.61
CA THR A 96 -5.35 4.77 -8.16
C THR A 96 -5.77 3.55 -8.98
N ILE A 97 -6.93 3.02 -8.67
CA ILE A 97 -7.61 2.03 -9.51
C ILE A 97 -8.78 2.70 -10.23
N PHE A 98 -9.19 2.14 -11.35
CA PHE A 98 -10.35 2.62 -12.09
C PHE A 98 -11.45 1.56 -12.05
N LEU A 99 -12.65 1.97 -11.62
CA LEU A 99 -13.85 1.14 -11.76
C LEU A 99 -14.55 1.55 -13.04
N SER A 100 -14.66 0.66 -14.00
CA SER A 100 -15.54 0.84 -15.14
C SER A 100 -16.97 0.44 -14.78
N THR A 101 -17.90 1.25 -15.17
CA THR A 101 -19.33 0.98 -14.99
C THR A 101 -20.08 1.42 -16.23
N THR A 102 -21.13 0.65 -16.60
CA THR A 102 -22.03 1.03 -17.67
C THR A 102 -23.20 1.82 -17.08
N THR A 103 -23.36 3.03 -17.56
CA THR A 103 -24.47 3.90 -17.20
C THR A 103 -25.39 4.11 -18.42
N PRO A 104 -26.61 4.65 -18.27
CA PRO A 104 -27.45 5.03 -19.42
C PRO A 104 -26.78 6.02 -20.37
N LYS A 105 -25.71 6.71 -19.92
CA LYS A 105 -24.94 7.66 -20.73
C LYS A 105 -23.71 7.04 -21.42
N GLY A 106 -23.43 5.75 -21.17
CA GLY A 106 -22.28 5.02 -21.71
C GLY A 106 -21.37 4.46 -20.65
N HIS A 107 -20.14 4.09 -21.04
CA HIS A 107 -19.13 3.59 -20.12
C HIS A 107 -18.45 4.74 -19.39
N GLU A 108 -18.44 4.67 -18.07
CA GLU A 108 -17.76 5.63 -17.22
C GLU A 108 -16.62 4.93 -16.45
N LYS A 109 -15.50 5.64 -16.28
CA LYS A 109 -14.37 5.21 -15.45
C LYS A 109 -14.29 6.07 -14.20
N ILE A 110 -14.46 5.46 -13.05
CA ILE A 110 -14.45 6.12 -11.75
C ILE A 110 -13.07 5.87 -11.13
N PRO A 111 -12.21 6.92 -10.99
CA PRO A 111 -10.94 6.77 -10.30
C PRO A 111 -11.18 6.62 -8.79
N MET A 112 -10.53 5.64 -8.18
CA MET A 112 -10.55 5.40 -6.74
C MET A 112 -9.13 5.35 -6.19
N VAL A 113 -8.88 6.14 -5.18
CA VAL A 113 -7.64 6.06 -4.41
C VAL A 113 -7.65 4.77 -3.61
N CYS A 114 -6.53 4.08 -3.56
CA CYS A 114 -6.39 2.81 -2.86
C CYS A 114 -5.15 2.79 -1.96
N VAL A 115 -5.21 1.94 -0.94
CA VAL A 115 -4.07 1.64 -0.06
C VAL A 115 -3.27 0.49 -0.66
N GLN A 116 -1.95 0.54 -0.60
CA GLN A 116 -1.09 -0.60 -0.94
C GLN A 116 -0.51 -1.22 0.33
N VAL A 117 -0.59 -2.54 0.41
CA VAL A 117 0.01 -3.34 1.48
C VAL A 117 0.96 -4.35 0.85
N TRP A 118 2.25 -4.16 1.10
CA TRP A 118 3.30 -5.09 0.69
C TRP A 118 3.47 -6.14 1.78
N VAL A 119 3.27 -7.40 1.44
CA VAL A 119 3.33 -8.54 2.35
C VAL A 119 4.61 -9.34 2.07
N ASP A 120 5.29 -9.75 3.13
CA ASP A 120 6.42 -10.66 3.02
C ASP A 120 5.94 -12.04 2.54
N PRO A 121 6.38 -12.54 1.38
CA PRO A 121 5.88 -13.80 0.83
C PRO A 121 6.12 -15.03 1.73
N ARG A 122 7.00 -14.90 2.73
CA ARG A 122 7.23 -15.95 3.73
C ARG A 122 6.12 -16.03 4.77
N TYR A 123 5.27 -15.02 4.83
CA TYR A 123 4.12 -14.88 5.73
C TYR A 123 2.90 -14.43 4.91
N PRO A 124 2.42 -15.27 3.98
CA PRO A 124 1.44 -14.85 2.97
C PRO A 124 0.11 -14.39 3.55
N ASP A 125 -0.23 -14.85 4.74
CA ASP A 125 -1.48 -14.50 5.43
C ASP A 125 -1.35 -13.28 6.36
N ALA A 126 -0.20 -12.58 6.38
CA ALA A 126 0.00 -11.43 7.25
C ALA A 126 -0.97 -10.27 6.95
N TRP A 127 -1.53 -10.19 5.75
CA TRP A 127 -2.58 -9.21 5.40
C TRP A 127 -3.90 -9.46 6.15
N ASP A 128 -4.14 -10.68 6.62
CA ASP A 128 -5.36 -11.11 7.33
C ASP A 128 -5.32 -10.80 8.84
N GLU A 129 -4.29 -10.12 9.30
CA GLU A 129 -4.09 -9.76 10.71
C GLU A 129 -5.22 -8.82 11.19
N PRO A 130 -5.88 -9.10 12.33
CA PRO A 130 -7.09 -8.38 12.77
C PRO A 130 -6.91 -6.86 12.93
N ARG A 131 -5.72 -6.40 13.39
CA ARG A 131 -5.44 -4.97 13.56
C ARG A 131 -5.27 -4.27 12.21
N LEU A 132 -4.67 -4.96 11.21
CA LEU A 132 -4.60 -4.45 9.85
C LEU A 132 -6.00 -4.35 9.24
N LYS A 133 -6.83 -5.38 9.37
CA LYS A 133 -8.23 -5.34 8.92
C LYS A 133 -8.98 -4.15 9.52
N LYS A 134 -8.93 -3.98 10.83
CA LYS A 134 -9.54 -2.82 11.51
C LYS A 134 -9.04 -1.48 10.95
N TYR A 135 -7.74 -1.37 10.66
CA TYR A 135 -7.17 -0.19 10.05
C TYR A 135 -7.73 0.05 8.64
N LEU A 136 -7.81 -0.99 7.82
CA LEU A 136 -8.32 -0.93 6.45
C LEU A 136 -9.82 -0.62 6.42
N ASP A 137 -10.61 -1.22 7.32
CA ASP A 137 -12.03 -0.90 7.50
C ASP A 137 -12.25 0.58 7.80
N GLY A 138 -11.43 1.13 8.68
CA GLY A 138 -11.48 2.56 9.01
C GLY A 138 -11.11 3.50 7.84
N ARG A 139 -10.43 2.99 6.81
CA ARG A 139 -10.11 3.75 5.59
C ARG A 139 -11.23 3.69 4.56
N GLY A 140 -11.97 2.59 4.47
CA GLY A 140 -13.08 2.41 3.52
C GLY A 140 -12.67 2.53 2.06
N MET A 141 -11.40 2.28 1.74
CA MET A 141 -10.82 2.38 0.40
C MET A 141 -10.43 0.99 -0.13
N PRO A 142 -10.43 0.77 -1.44
CA PRO A 142 -9.84 -0.43 -2.02
C PRO A 142 -8.40 -0.62 -1.56
N VAL A 143 -7.98 -1.88 -1.46
CA VAL A 143 -6.65 -2.24 -0.98
C VAL A 143 -5.98 -3.16 -1.97
N ILE A 144 -4.77 -2.82 -2.39
CA ILE A 144 -3.92 -3.69 -3.20
C ILE A 144 -2.99 -4.45 -2.25
N ILE A 145 -3.14 -5.76 -2.17
CA ILE A 145 -2.22 -6.65 -1.46
C ILE A 145 -1.15 -7.11 -2.45
N ARG A 146 0.11 -6.81 -2.16
CA ARG A 146 1.25 -7.14 -3.03
C ARG A 146 2.19 -8.13 -2.36
N TYR A 147 2.51 -9.19 -3.08
CA TYR A 147 3.60 -10.13 -2.74
C TYR A 147 4.84 -9.90 -3.60
N GLY A 148 4.75 -9.03 -4.60
CA GLY A 148 5.80 -8.69 -5.55
C GLY A 148 5.32 -7.61 -6.50
N ASN A 149 6.08 -7.34 -7.57
CA ASN A 149 5.66 -6.33 -8.55
C ASN A 149 4.36 -6.74 -9.27
N ASP A 150 4.28 -8.03 -9.65
CA ASP A 150 3.22 -8.57 -10.51
C ASP A 150 2.40 -9.67 -9.81
N THR A 151 2.51 -9.77 -8.50
CA THR A 151 1.81 -10.79 -7.70
C THR A 151 1.03 -10.16 -6.57
N GLY A 152 -0.24 -10.52 -6.45
CA GLY A 152 -1.12 -10.02 -5.41
C GLY A 152 -2.59 -10.12 -5.81
N PHE A 153 -3.41 -9.36 -5.12
CA PHE A 153 -4.85 -9.26 -5.37
C PHE A 153 -5.37 -7.92 -4.86
N VAL A 154 -6.62 -7.60 -5.20
CA VAL A 154 -7.29 -6.39 -4.74
C VAL A 154 -8.46 -6.76 -3.84
N LEU A 155 -8.59 -6.03 -2.72
CA LEU A 155 -9.74 -6.10 -1.83
C LEU A 155 -10.59 -4.84 -2.03
N PHE A 156 -11.88 -5.05 -2.26
CA PHE A 156 -12.86 -3.97 -2.35
C PHE A 156 -13.71 -3.90 -1.09
N PRO A 157 -13.82 -2.72 -0.46
CA PRO A 157 -14.60 -2.56 0.76
C PRO A 157 -16.11 -2.64 0.49
N PRO A 158 -16.91 -2.97 1.49
CA PRO A 158 -18.37 -3.01 1.44
C PRO A 158 -18.99 -1.79 0.78
N SER A 159 -18.50 -0.61 1.09
CA SER A 159 -18.99 0.67 0.56
C SER A 159 -18.85 0.81 -0.97
N VAL A 160 -17.90 0.10 -1.57
CA VAL A 160 -17.64 0.13 -3.02
C VAL A 160 -18.49 -0.92 -3.75
N VAL A 161 -18.58 -2.12 -3.16
CA VAL A 161 -19.24 -3.26 -3.81
C VAL A 161 -20.72 -3.38 -3.47
N GLY A 162 -21.23 -2.61 -2.49
CA GLY A 162 -22.64 -2.69 -2.06
C GLY A 162 -22.97 -4.02 -1.39
N ARG A 163 -22.01 -4.63 -0.69
CA ARG A 163 -22.16 -5.87 0.08
C ARG A 163 -21.79 -5.63 1.54
N ASP A 164 -22.10 -6.59 2.41
CA ASP A 164 -21.74 -6.49 3.83
C ASP A 164 -20.30 -6.88 4.12
N GLU A 165 -19.63 -7.51 3.15
CA GLU A 165 -18.26 -8.04 3.32
C GLU A 165 -17.32 -7.50 2.24
N TRP A 166 -16.01 -7.54 2.54
CA TRP A 166 -14.96 -7.26 1.58
C TRP A 166 -14.94 -8.30 0.45
N VAL A 167 -14.80 -7.82 -0.79
CA VAL A 167 -14.69 -8.70 -1.95
C VAL A 167 -13.24 -8.76 -2.40
N ARG A 168 -12.68 -9.97 -2.46
CA ARG A 168 -11.37 -10.24 -3.04
C ARG A 168 -11.51 -10.46 -4.53
N HIS A 169 -10.71 -9.75 -5.30
CA HIS A 169 -10.60 -9.90 -6.73
C HIS A 169 -9.17 -10.33 -7.09
N GLU A 170 -9.05 -11.52 -7.69
CA GLU A 170 -7.78 -12.05 -8.19
C GLU A 170 -7.39 -11.28 -9.45
N SER A 171 -6.50 -10.36 -9.33
CA SER A 171 -5.89 -9.68 -10.47
C SER A 171 -4.41 -9.59 -10.23
N THR A 172 -3.64 -9.75 -11.28
CA THR A 172 -2.20 -9.45 -11.22
C THR A 172 -2.04 -7.94 -11.08
N PRO A 173 -1.55 -7.43 -9.95
CA PRO A 173 -1.38 -6.00 -9.77
C PRO A 173 -0.36 -5.49 -10.77
N GLN A 174 -0.82 -4.77 -11.78
CA GLN A 174 0.10 -4.06 -12.68
C GLN A 174 0.47 -2.71 -12.06
N PRO A 175 1.70 -2.21 -12.26
CA PRO A 175 2.03 -0.88 -11.79
C PRO A 175 1.23 0.16 -12.58
N ARG A 176 0.32 0.87 -11.92
CA ARG A 176 -0.28 2.17 -12.31
C ARG A 176 -1.65 2.24 -12.96
N SER A 177 -2.31 1.18 -13.42
CA SER A 177 -3.74 1.30 -13.76
C SER A 177 -4.42 -0.04 -13.73
N PHE A 178 -5.32 -0.24 -12.77
CA PHE A 178 -6.24 -1.37 -12.77
C PHE A 178 -7.59 -0.87 -13.24
N GLU A 179 -8.14 -1.54 -14.23
CA GLU A 179 -9.51 -1.35 -14.63
C GLU A 179 -10.34 -2.54 -14.18
N PHE A 180 -11.36 -2.28 -13.37
CA PHE A 180 -12.29 -3.30 -12.90
C PHE A 180 -13.65 -2.99 -13.43
N ASP A 181 -14.33 -3.98 -13.99
CA ASP A 181 -15.75 -3.86 -14.28
C ASP A 181 -16.54 -3.96 -12.97
N LYS A 182 -17.30 -2.92 -12.65
CA LYS A 182 -18.10 -2.87 -11.44
C LYS A 182 -19.13 -4.01 -11.36
N HIS A 183 -19.65 -4.47 -12.49
CA HIS A 183 -20.58 -5.61 -12.54
C HIS A 183 -19.93 -6.88 -11.99
N LEU A 184 -18.65 -7.15 -12.31
CA LEU A 184 -17.93 -8.31 -11.82
C LEU A 184 -17.73 -8.31 -10.29
N LEU A 185 -17.81 -7.14 -9.66
CA LEU A 185 -17.69 -6.99 -8.22
C LEU A 185 -19.03 -7.19 -7.49
N THR A 186 -20.14 -7.05 -8.21
CA THR A 186 -21.51 -7.10 -7.64
C THR A 186 -22.26 -8.39 -7.97
N GLU A 187 -21.85 -9.15 -8.98
CA GLU A 187 -22.43 -10.46 -9.29
C GLU A 187 -21.99 -11.52 -8.25
N ARG A 188 -22.94 -12.41 -7.90
CA ARG A 188 -22.74 -13.56 -6.98
C ARG A 188 -22.26 -14.78 -7.74
#